data_ac788447c45170eef285cd33776c997d
#
_entry.id   ac788447c45170eef285cd33776c997d
#
_cell.length_a   1.000
_cell.length_b   1.000
_cell.length_c   1.000
_cell.angle_alpha   90.00
_cell.angle_beta   90.00
_cell.angle_gamma   90.00
#
_symmetry.space_group_name_H-M   'P 1'
#
loop_
_entity.id
_entity.type
_entity.pdbx_description
1 polymer ?
#
loop_
_entity_poly.entity_id
_entity_poly.type
_entity_poly.pdbx_seq_one_letter_code
_entity_poly.pdbx_strand_id
1 'polypeptide(L)'
;MLASNSSRLLANSLGRRSASTIAPKYSQAVFSAALAKSPASLTKVETELNALSNAIKTSPELNSFVTNPTLSAKDRASGLAALYAKAEGPRKEPVSEVTKNLFALLSENGRLAETQSVIEGFNELVSKHKGELKVVISSAIPLPTATLSRLETALKQSQAAQKAKTLKVSNKVCLGYARSV
;
A
#
# COMPACT_ATOMS: atom_id res chain seq x y z
N MET A 1 -31.68 44.34 -24.27
CA MET A 1 -30.42 44.18 -23.49
C MET A 1 -30.69 43.17 -22.40
N LEU A 2 -30.28 41.91 -22.63
CA LEU A 2 -30.46 40.78 -21.73
C LEU A 2 -29.12 40.50 -21.07
N ALA A 3 -28.97 40.80 -19.78
CA ALA A 3 -27.80 40.48 -19.00
C ALA A 3 -27.84 39.03 -18.56
N SER A 4 -26.95 38.25 -19.11
CA SER A 4 -26.71 36.83 -18.72
C SER A 4 -25.95 36.79 -17.40
N ASN A 5 -26.60 36.35 -16.34
CA ASN A 5 -26.04 36.22 -15.00
C ASN A 5 -25.42 34.81 -14.91
N SER A 6 -24.14 34.68 -15.22
CA SER A 6 -23.38 33.46 -15.05
C SER A 6 -23.02 33.24 -13.59
N SER A 7 -23.86 32.53 -12.84
CA SER A 7 -23.56 32.05 -11.50
C SER A 7 -22.45 31.02 -11.56
N ARG A 8 -21.20 31.42 -11.34
CA ARG A 8 -20.08 30.52 -11.11
C ARG A 8 -20.28 29.80 -9.76
N LEU A 9 -20.75 28.58 -9.82
CA LEU A 9 -20.71 27.66 -8.71
C LEU A 9 -19.23 27.40 -8.37
N LEU A 10 -18.74 28.09 -7.36
CA LEU A 10 -17.49 27.76 -6.72
C LEU A 10 -17.70 26.40 -6.02
N ALA A 11 -17.33 25.34 -6.71
CA ALA A 11 -17.21 24.03 -6.11
C ALA A 11 -16.17 24.13 -5.00
N ASN A 12 -16.68 24.19 -3.79
CA ASN A 12 -15.88 24.18 -2.57
C ASN A 12 -15.17 22.81 -2.51
N SER A 13 -13.94 22.74 -2.99
CA SER A 13 -13.09 21.57 -2.83
C SER A 13 -12.71 21.48 -1.35
N LEU A 14 -13.62 20.92 -0.57
CA LEU A 14 -13.33 20.51 0.81
C LEU A 14 -12.06 19.67 0.76
N GLY A 15 -11.02 20.19 1.40
CA GLY A 15 -9.66 19.68 1.39
C GLY A 15 -9.58 18.17 1.53
N ARG A 16 -9.43 17.49 0.41
CA ARG A 16 -8.81 16.18 0.41
C ARG A 16 -7.45 16.39 1.04
N ARG A 17 -7.28 15.88 2.25
CA ARG A 17 -5.94 15.77 2.84
C ARG A 17 -5.10 15.12 1.77
N SER A 18 -4.13 15.86 1.24
CA SER A 18 -3.18 15.34 0.26
C SER A 18 -2.58 14.11 0.90
N ALA A 19 -2.93 12.93 0.40
CA ALA A 19 -2.14 11.74 0.67
C ALA A 19 -0.70 12.15 0.42
N SER A 20 0.19 11.94 1.38
CA SER A 20 1.55 12.43 1.33
C SER A 20 2.12 12.21 -0.07
N THR A 21 2.41 13.28 -0.79
CA THR A 21 2.95 13.21 -2.17
C THR A 21 4.35 12.59 -2.18
N ILE A 22 4.87 12.27 -1.03
CA ILE A 22 6.22 11.78 -0.77
C ILE A 22 6.24 10.25 -0.80
N ALA A 23 5.26 9.58 -0.20
CA ALA A 23 5.16 8.13 -0.20
C ALA A 23 5.22 7.53 -1.63
N PRO A 24 4.50 8.06 -2.65
CA PRO A 24 4.60 7.58 -4.02
C PRO A 24 6.00 7.73 -4.63
N LYS A 25 6.76 8.77 -4.26
CA LYS A 25 8.13 8.96 -4.76
C LYS A 25 9.07 7.88 -4.22
N TYR A 26 8.98 7.57 -2.92
CA TYR A 26 9.78 6.49 -2.33
C TYR A 26 9.39 5.12 -2.89
N SER A 27 8.11 4.81 -3.03
CA SER A 27 7.66 3.54 -3.60
C SER A 27 8.12 3.37 -5.05
N GLN A 28 8.08 4.44 -5.86
CA GLN A 28 8.58 4.42 -7.23
C GLN A 28 10.10 4.26 -7.30
N ALA A 29 10.85 4.92 -6.41
CA ALA A 29 12.31 4.80 -6.34
C ALA A 29 12.73 3.36 -5.98
N VAL A 30 12.09 2.76 -4.96
CA VAL A 30 12.35 1.37 -4.58
C VAL A 30 11.98 0.39 -5.69
N PHE A 31 10.85 0.61 -6.34
CA PHE A 31 10.41 -0.21 -7.47
C PHE A 31 11.45 -0.16 -8.62
N SER A 32 11.90 1.04 -8.99
CA SER A 32 12.92 1.21 -10.03
C SER A 32 14.25 0.58 -9.66
N ALA A 33 14.69 0.72 -8.41
CA ALA A 33 15.93 0.13 -7.90
C ALA A 33 15.87 -1.41 -7.85
N ALA A 34 14.71 -1.97 -7.44
CA ALA A 34 14.51 -3.42 -7.43
C ALA A 34 14.47 -4.01 -8.84
N LEU A 35 13.82 -3.30 -9.79
CA LEU A 35 13.72 -3.72 -11.19
C LEU A 35 15.07 -3.67 -11.90
N ALA A 36 15.89 -2.64 -11.62
CA ALA A 36 17.21 -2.46 -12.19
C ALA A 36 18.20 -3.57 -11.79
N LYS A 37 18.05 -4.14 -10.57
CA LYS A 37 18.89 -5.28 -10.13
C LYS A 37 18.49 -6.58 -10.82
N SER A 38 17.24 -7.02 -10.68
CA SER A 38 16.68 -8.17 -11.39
C SER A 38 15.18 -8.36 -11.08
N PRO A 39 14.41 -9.03 -11.94
CA PRO A 39 13.00 -9.35 -11.63
C PRO A 39 12.84 -10.26 -10.40
N ALA A 40 13.85 -11.09 -10.09
CA ALA A 40 13.86 -11.91 -8.87
C ALA A 40 14.05 -11.06 -7.61
N SER A 41 14.80 -9.96 -7.68
CA SER A 41 14.94 -9.04 -6.55
C SER A 41 13.66 -8.26 -6.27
N LEU A 42 12.82 -8.01 -7.28
CA LEU A 42 11.51 -7.38 -7.09
C LEU A 42 10.60 -8.23 -6.19
N THR A 43 10.52 -9.55 -6.46
CA THR A 43 9.72 -10.48 -5.64
C THR A 43 10.30 -10.64 -4.24
N LYS A 44 11.62 -10.64 -4.10
CA LYS A 44 12.29 -10.69 -2.80
C LYS A 44 11.97 -9.45 -1.97
N VAL A 45 12.13 -8.26 -2.54
CA VAL A 45 11.80 -6.98 -1.88
C VAL A 45 10.31 -6.92 -1.51
N GLU A 46 9.41 -7.42 -2.38
CA GLU A 46 7.96 -7.50 -2.09
C GLU A 46 7.68 -8.35 -0.85
N THR A 47 8.29 -9.54 -0.76
CA THR A 47 8.12 -10.42 0.42
C THR A 47 8.70 -9.81 1.69
N GLU A 48 9.87 -9.19 1.61
CA GLU A 48 10.50 -8.51 2.74
C GLU A 48 9.66 -7.33 3.25
N LEU A 49 9.19 -6.47 2.36
CA LEU A 49 8.35 -5.31 2.72
C LEU A 49 7.00 -5.73 3.31
N ASN A 50 6.39 -6.81 2.79
CA ASN A 50 5.17 -7.35 3.37
C ASN A 50 5.41 -7.97 4.75
N ALA A 51 6.52 -8.67 4.95
CA ALA A 51 6.92 -9.21 6.26
C ALA A 51 7.14 -8.08 7.28
N LEU A 52 7.83 -6.99 6.88
CA LEU A 52 8.03 -5.80 7.69
C LEU A 52 6.71 -5.10 8.03
N SER A 53 5.80 -4.95 7.07
CA SER A 53 4.47 -4.38 7.30
C SER A 53 3.69 -5.20 8.33
N ASN A 54 3.73 -6.52 8.23
CA ASN A 54 3.08 -7.42 9.18
C ASN A 54 3.73 -7.35 10.57
N ALA A 55 5.06 -7.31 10.65
CA ALA A 55 5.80 -7.17 11.92
C ALA A 55 5.43 -5.86 12.63
N ILE A 56 5.33 -4.75 11.89
CA ILE A 56 4.90 -3.44 12.45
C ILE A 56 3.46 -3.52 12.97
N LYS A 57 2.55 -4.17 12.25
CA LYS A 57 1.14 -4.31 12.67
C LYS A 57 0.97 -5.23 13.87
N THR A 58 1.78 -6.29 13.97
CA THR A 58 1.68 -7.28 15.04
C THR A 58 2.36 -6.82 16.34
N SER A 59 3.42 -6.01 16.24
CA SER A 59 4.21 -5.57 17.41
C SER A 59 3.90 -4.11 17.73
N PRO A 60 3.23 -3.81 18.87
CA PRO A 60 2.92 -2.43 19.26
C PRO A 60 4.18 -1.60 19.52
N GLU A 61 5.26 -2.22 19.97
CA GLU A 61 6.56 -1.58 20.17
C GLU A 61 7.14 -1.04 18.85
N LEU A 62 7.12 -1.87 17.78
CA LEU A 62 7.58 -1.47 16.46
C LEU A 62 6.68 -0.40 15.84
N ASN A 63 5.38 -0.49 16.09
CA ASN A 63 4.45 0.54 15.63
C ASN A 63 4.72 1.88 16.32
N SER A 64 4.93 1.88 17.66
CA SER A 64 5.31 3.08 18.40
C SER A 64 6.65 3.65 17.92
N PHE A 65 7.63 2.79 17.65
CA PHE A 65 8.92 3.18 17.10
C PHE A 65 8.77 3.88 15.74
N VAL A 66 8.02 3.28 14.81
CA VAL A 66 7.83 3.84 13.45
C VAL A 66 7.04 5.14 13.49
N THR A 67 6.06 5.27 14.38
CA THR A 67 5.18 6.45 14.47
C THR A 67 5.82 7.63 15.20
N ASN A 68 6.84 7.39 16.03
CA ASN A 68 7.47 8.42 16.84
C ASN A 68 8.54 9.21 16.04
N PRO A 69 8.30 10.49 15.71
CA PRO A 69 9.26 11.31 14.94
C PRO A 69 10.40 11.88 15.78
N THR A 70 10.31 11.82 17.12
CA THR A 70 11.24 12.49 18.04
C THR A 70 12.42 11.65 18.48
N LEU A 71 12.57 10.45 17.92
CA LEU A 71 13.63 9.52 18.29
C LEU A 71 15.02 10.05 17.90
N SER A 72 16.01 9.79 18.78
CA SER A 72 17.40 10.12 18.49
C SER A 72 17.94 9.25 17.34
N ALA A 73 19.02 9.68 16.71
CA ALA A 73 19.66 8.90 15.64
C ALA A 73 20.13 7.50 16.11
N LYS A 74 20.56 7.38 17.36
CA LYS A 74 20.97 6.09 17.98
C LYS A 74 19.76 5.18 18.18
N ASP A 75 18.65 5.73 18.72
CA ASP A 75 17.43 4.94 18.94
C ASP A 75 16.81 4.49 17.63
N ARG A 76 16.87 5.32 16.58
CA ARG A 76 16.44 4.95 15.23
C ARG A 76 17.28 3.80 14.67
N ALA A 77 18.60 3.83 14.83
CA ALA A 77 19.46 2.75 14.35
C ALA A 77 19.20 1.43 15.09
N SER A 78 19.04 1.46 16.42
CA SER A 78 18.72 0.26 17.23
C SER A 78 17.32 -0.29 16.89
N GLY A 79 16.33 0.59 16.72
CA GLY A 79 14.98 0.20 16.34
C GLY A 79 14.91 -0.42 14.93
N LEU A 80 15.69 0.10 13.97
CA LEU A 80 15.82 -0.52 12.65
C LEU A 80 16.46 -1.90 12.72
N ALA A 81 17.49 -2.10 13.56
CA ALA A 81 18.10 -3.41 13.77
C ALA A 81 17.08 -4.43 14.32
N ALA A 82 16.27 -4.01 15.31
CA ALA A 82 15.19 -4.83 15.86
C ALA A 82 14.10 -5.15 14.82
N LEU A 83 13.78 -4.18 13.95
CA LEU A 83 12.83 -4.35 12.86
C LEU A 83 13.33 -5.40 11.85
N TYR A 84 14.61 -5.32 11.45
CA TYR A 84 15.21 -6.27 10.51
C TYR A 84 15.28 -7.68 11.11
N ALA A 85 15.66 -7.81 12.38
CA ALA A 85 15.71 -9.10 13.06
C ALA A 85 14.33 -9.81 13.08
N LYS A 86 13.23 -9.06 13.22
CA LYS A 86 11.87 -9.62 13.10
C LYS A 86 11.45 -9.91 11.67
N ALA A 87 11.99 -9.20 10.68
CA ALA A 87 11.71 -9.43 9.27
C ALA A 87 12.45 -10.62 8.67
N GLU A 88 13.62 -10.96 9.22
CA GLU A 88 14.44 -12.10 8.79
C GLU A 88 13.74 -13.46 8.97
N GLY A 89 12.64 -13.54 9.72
CA GLY A 89 11.80 -14.73 9.86
C GLY A 89 12.59 -16.02 10.15
N PRO A 90 11.94 -17.20 10.08
CA PRO A 90 12.59 -18.49 10.38
C PRO A 90 13.68 -18.90 9.40
N ARG A 91 13.73 -18.31 8.20
CA ARG A 91 14.74 -18.66 7.16
C ARG A 91 16.03 -17.86 7.26
N LYS A 92 16.14 -16.90 8.17
CA LYS A 92 17.36 -16.05 8.39
C LYS A 92 17.98 -15.50 7.09
N GLU A 93 17.19 -15.24 6.07
CA GLU A 93 17.70 -14.59 4.88
C GLU A 93 17.96 -13.12 5.17
N PRO A 94 19.15 -12.60 4.89
CA PRO A 94 19.46 -11.21 5.13
C PRO A 94 18.57 -10.31 4.27
N VAL A 95 18.04 -9.26 4.90
CA VAL A 95 17.23 -8.24 4.22
C VAL A 95 18.04 -7.64 3.08
N SER A 96 17.43 -7.46 1.92
CA SER A 96 18.09 -6.93 0.73
C SER A 96 18.61 -5.51 0.95
N GLU A 97 19.68 -5.14 0.25
CA GLU A 97 20.24 -3.79 0.30
C GLU A 97 19.22 -2.71 -0.07
N VAL A 98 18.33 -3.00 -1.03
CA VAL A 98 17.30 -2.05 -1.48
C VAL A 98 16.36 -1.73 -0.32
N THR A 99 15.94 -2.75 0.42
CA THR A 99 15.08 -2.58 1.60
C THR A 99 15.82 -1.84 2.73
N LYS A 100 17.08 -2.18 3.00
CA LYS A 100 17.90 -1.48 4.00
C LYS A 100 18.06 -0.01 3.66
N ASN A 101 18.39 0.31 2.42
CA ASN A 101 18.58 1.68 1.95
C ASN A 101 17.26 2.48 2.03
N LEU A 102 16.11 1.87 1.71
CA LEU A 102 14.82 2.53 1.88
C LEU A 102 14.60 2.96 3.33
N PHE A 103 14.78 2.04 4.28
CA PHE A 103 14.56 2.34 5.69
C PHE A 103 15.58 3.30 6.26
N ALA A 104 16.82 3.24 5.81
CA ALA A 104 17.86 4.21 6.16
C ALA A 104 17.45 5.62 5.71
N LEU A 105 17.03 5.80 4.45
CA LEU A 105 16.55 7.08 3.92
C LEU A 105 15.29 7.58 4.64
N LEU A 106 14.32 6.71 4.95
CA LEU A 106 13.15 7.09 5.71
C LEU A 106 13.51 7.52 7.14
N SER A 107 14.47 6.84 7.75
CA SER A 107 14.98 7.17 9.08
C SER A 107 15.73 8.51 9.10
N GLU A 108 16.63 8.75 8.16
CA GLU A 108 17.39 9.99 8.02
C GLU A 108 16.48 11.20 7.83
N ASN A 109 15.45 11.03 7.00
CA ASN A 109 14.47 12.08 6.72
C ASN A 109 13.38 12.22 7.82
N GLY A 110 13.42 11.41 8.88
CA GLY A 110 12.39 11.43 9.94
C GLY A 110 11.00 11.02 9.46
N ARG A 111 10.91 10.16 8.44
CA ARG A 111 9.66 9.79 7.75
C ARG A 111 9.30 8.32 7.89
N LEU A 112 9.75 7.68 8.95
CA LEU A 112 9.40 6.29 9.25
C LEU A 112 7.89 6.07 9.36
N ALA A 113 7.12 7.06 9.81
CA ALA A 113 5.66 7.00 9.87
C ALA A 113 4.99 6.76 8.49
N GLU A 114 5.64 7.16 7.40
CA GLU A 114 5.16 6.95 6.03
C GLU A 114 5.41 5.53 5.50
N THR A 115 6.14 4.69 6.25
CA THR A 115 6.53 3.33 5.82
C THR A 115 5.35 2.51 5.31
N GLN A 116 4.21 2.55 6.00
CA GLN A 116 3.03 1.80 5.60
C GLN A 116 2.50 2.25 4.22
N SER A 117 2.40 3.56 4.01
CA SER A 117 1.96 4.14 2.74
C SER A 117 2.93 3.86 1.59
N VAL A 118 4.24 3.83 1.89
CA VAL A 118 5.28 3.48 0.91
C VAL A 118 5.16 2.02 0.49
N ILE A 119 4.93 1.10 1.44
CA ILE A 119 4.75 -0.34 1.16
C ILE A 119 3.48 -0.57 0.35
N GLU A 120 2.38 0.09 0.68
CA GLU A 120 1.14 0.00 -0.09
C GLU A 120 1.32 0.49 -1.52
N GLY A 121 1.95 1.65 -1.71
CA GLY A 121 2.26 2.19 -3.03
C GLY A 121 3.22 1.28 -3.83
N PHE A 122 4.21 0.68 -3.19
CA PHE A 122 5.10 -0.29 -3.82
C PHE A 122 4.33 -1.54 -4.29
N ASN A 123 3.47 -2.11 -3.43
CA ASN A 123 2.64 -3.27 -3.79
C ASN A 123 1.69 -2.97 -4.96
N GLU A 124 1.16 -1.74 -5.06
CA GLU A 124 0.37 -1.32 -6.21
C GLU A 124 1.19 -1.29 -7.50
N LEU A 125 2.41 -0.77 -7.45
CA LEU A 125 3.32 -0.73 -8.62
C LEU A 125 3.70 -2.14 -9.06
N VAL A 126 4.00 -3.03 -8.12
CA VAL A 126 4.31 -4.45 -8.41
C VAL A 126 3.11 -5.15 -9.02
N SER A 127 1.91 -4.95 -8.48
CA SER A 127 0.67 -5.53 -9.03
C SER A 127 0.40 -5.04 -10.45
N LYS A 128 0.60 -3.74 -10.73
CA LYS A 128 0.50 -3.18 -12.07
C LYS A 128 1.54 -3.80 -13.03
N HIS A 129 2.78 -3.95 -12.57
CA HIS A 129 3.86 -4.54 -13.38
C HIS A 129 3.60 -6.02 -13.69
N LYS A 130 3.07 -6.79 -12.70
CA LYS A 130 2.67 -8.19 -12.89
C LYS A 130 1.40 -8.34 -13.73
N GLY A 131 0.70 -7.25 -14.02
CA GLY A 131 -0.60 -7.27 -14.71
C GLY A 131 -1.71 -7.84 -13.84
N GLU A 132 -1.61 -7.73 -12.52
CA GLU A 132 -2.64 -8.15 -11.58
C GLU A 132 -3.70 -7.05 -11.44
N LEU A 133 -4.96 -7.39 -11.63
CA LEU A 133 -6.09 -6.51 -11.37
C LEU A 133 -6.70 -6.85 -10.00
N LYS A 134 -6.57 -5.93 -9.06
CA LYS A 134 -7.18 -6.06 -7.74
C LYS A 134 -8.58 -5.45 -7.75
N VAL A 135 -9.59 -6.29 -7.59
CA VAL A 135 -11.00 -5.87 -7.51
C VAL A 135 -11.50 -6.04 -6.08
N VAL A 136 -12.03 -4.96 -5.51
CA VAL A 136 -12.64 -4.99 -4.17
C VAL A 136 -14.15 -4.88 -4.34
N ILE A 137 -14.86 -5.92 -3.95
CA ILE A 137 -16.33 -5.93 -3.91
C ILE A 137 -16.75 -5.42 -2.53
N SER A 138 -17.40 -4.26 -2.49
CA SER A 138 -17.96 -3.72 -1.24
C SER A 138 -19.44 -4.03 -1.17
N SER A 139 -19.87 -4.71 -0.11
CA SER A 139 -21.27 -5.03 0.12
C SER A 139 -21.70 -4.64 1.53
N ALA A 140 -23.01 -4.30 1.69
CA ALA A 140 -23.59 -3.98 3.00
C ALA A 140 -23.86 -5.24 3.84
N ILE A 141 -24.04 -6.39 3.19
CA ILE A 141 -24.36 -7.68 3.80
C ILE A 141 -23.34 -8.71 3.28
N PRO A 142 -22.97 -9.72 4.07
CA PRO A 142 -22.13 -10.80 3.56
C PRO A 142 -22.81 -11.50 2.38
N LEU A 143 -22.13 -11.54 1.23
CA LEU A 143 -22.66 -12.11 0.00
C LEU A 143 -22.61 -13.64 0.05
N PRO A 144 -23.70 -14.33 -0.37
CA PRO A 144 -23.67 -15.78 -0.57
C PRO A 144 -22.63 -16.19 -1.59
N THR A 145 -22.02 -17.37 -1.40
CA THR A 145 -20.98 -17.90 -2.29
C THR A 145 -21.43 -18.01 -3.75
N ALA A 146 -22.70 -18.34 -3.98
CA ALA A 146 -23.29 -18.40 -5.32
C ALA A 146 -23.30 -17.03 -6.02
N THR A 147 -23.53 -15.95 -5.28
CA THR A 147 -23.50 -14.58 -5.83
C THR A 147 -22.09 -14.12 -6.10
N LEU A 148 -21.13 -14.47 -5.22
CA LEU A 148 -19.72 -14.18 -5.43
C LEU A 148 -19.17 -14.84 -6.69
N SER A 149 -19.48 -16.13 -6.92
CA SER A 149 -19.04 -16.84 -8.12
C SER A 149 -19.63 -16.26 -9.41
N ARG A 150 -20.88 -15.81 -9.39
CA ARG A 150 -21.51 -15.09 -10.53
C ARG A 150 -20.82 -13.75 -10.80
N LEU A 151 -20.53 -12.99 -9.74
CA LEU A 151 -19.81 -11.72 -9.86
C LEU A 151 -18.38 -11.92 -10.39
N GLU A 152 -17.65 -12.92 -9.89
CA GLU A 152 -16.33 -13.27 -10.40
C GLU A 152 -16.34 -13.65 -11.89
N THR A 153 -17.36 -14.41 -12.33
CA THR A 153 -17.53 -14.78 -13.73
C THR A 153 -17.81 -13.57 -14.60
N ALA A 154 -18.71 -12.69 -14.17
CA ALA A 154 -19.01 -11.44 -14.87
C ALA A 154 -17.78 -10.49 -14.92
N LEU A 155 -17.02 -10.41 -13.82
CA LEU A 155 -15.80 -9.63 -13.77
C LEU A 155 -14.72 -10.17 -14.70
N LYS A 156 -14.56 -11.49 -14.82
CA LYS A 156 -13.62 -12.14 -15.76
C LYS A 156 -13.96 -11.85 -17.22
N GLN A 157 -15.23 -11.65 -17.54
CA GLN A 157 -15.70 -11.28 -18.88
C GLN A 157 -15.55 -9.80 -19.21
N SER A 158 -15.26 -8.95 -18.21
CA SER A 158 -15.10 -7.52 -18.43
C SER A 158 -13.83 -7.21 -19.24
N GLN A 159 -13.87 -6.14 -20.06
CA GLN A 159 -12.71 -5.69 -20.85
C GLN A 159 -11.47 -5.37 -19.99
N ALA A 160 -11.68 -4.93 -18.75
CA ALA A 160 -10.59 -4.65 -17.82
C ALA A 160 -9.89 -5.95 -17.36
N ALA A 161 -10.66 -7.02 -17.11
CA ALA A 161 -10.11 -8.31 -16.73
C ALA A 161 -9.41 -9.03 -17.89
N GLN A 162 -9.88 -8.83 -19.12
CA GLN A 162 -9.23 -9.39 -20.32
C GLN A 162 -7.83 -8.82 -20.57
N LYS A 163 -7.59 -7.58 -20.17
CA LYS A 163 -6.26 -6.92 -20.24
C LYS A 163 -5.34 -7.32 -19.09
N ALA A 164 -5.87 -7.85 -18.00
CA ALA A 164 -5.12 -8.28 -16.83
C ALA A 164 -4.75 -9.77 -16.93
N LYS A 165 -3.53 -10.12 -16.51
CA LYS A 165 -3.07 -11.52 -16.48
C LYS A 165 -3.71 -12.31 -15.32
N THR A 166 -3.97 -11.63 -14.22
CA THR A 166 -4.49 -12.25 -13.00
C THR A 166 -5.50 -11.34 -12.32
N LEU A 167 -6.67 -11.88 -11.95
CA LEU A 167 -7.71 -11.17 -11.23
C LEU A 167 -7.69 -11.59 -9.76
N LYS A 168 -7.41 -10.64 -8.87
CA LYS A 168 -7.51 -10.85 -7.41
C LYS A 168 -8.81 -10.17 -6.92
N VAL A 169 -9.79 -10.98 -6.56
CA VAL A 169 -11.07 -10.49 -6.02
C VAL A 169 -11.03 -10.57 -4.50
N SER A 170 -11.32 -9.46 -3.82
CA SER A 170 -11.49 -9.40 -2.38
C SER A 170 -12.87 -8.87 -2.02
N ASN A 171 -13.52 -9.47 -1.04
CA ASN A 171 -14.82 -9.03 -0.55
C ASN A 171 -14.62 -8.22 0.74
N LYS A 172 -15.20 -7.02 0.80
CA LYS A 172 -15.21 -6.16 1.97
C LYS A 172 -16.64 -5.84 2.38
N VAL A 173 -17.04 -6.29 3.55
CA VAL A 173 -18.36 -5.97 4.10
C VAL A 173 -18.27 -4.62 4.80
N CYS A 174 -19.03 -3.62 4.33
CA CYS A 174 -19.11 -2.28 4.92
C CYS A 174 -20.48 -2.12 5.60
N LEU A 175 -20.57 -2.32 6.89
CA LEU A 175 -21.79 -2.17 7.70
C LEU A 175 -22.37 -0.74 7.74
N GLY A 176 -21.67 0.25 7.18
CA GLY A 176 -22.07 1.66 7.22
C GLY A 176 -23.17 2.10 6.25
N TYR A 177 -23.52 1.29 5.24
CA TYR A 177 -24.52 1.66 4.23
C TYR A 177 -25.97 1.22 4.55
N ALA A 178 -26.19 0.53 5.67
CA ALA A 178 -27.51 -0.01 6.05
C ALA A 178 -28.43 1.01 6.76
N ARG A 179 -28.13 2.33 6.71
CA ARG A 179 -28.89 3.34 7.46
C ARG A 179 -29.42 4.47 6.60
N SER A 180 -30.05 4.16 5.47
CA SER A 180 -30.95 5.09 4.78
C SER A 180 -31.87 4.33 3.82
N VAL A 181 -32.87 3.72 4.40
CA VAL A 181 -34.18 3.43 3.77
C VAL A 181 -35.22 3.76 4.82
#